data_02d39aa01fcab5aae8465283088c2153
#
_entry.id   02d39aa01fcab5aae8465283088c2153
#
_cell.length_a   1.000
_cell.length_b   1.000
_cell.length_c   1.000
_cell.angle_alpha   90.00
_cell.angle_beta   90.00
_cell.angle_gamma   90.00
#
_symmetry.space_group_name_H-M   'P 1'
#
loop_
_entity.id
_entity.type
_entity.pdbx_description
1 polymer ?
#
loop_
_entity_poly.entity_id
_entity_poly.type
_entity_poly.pdbx_seq_one_letter_code
_entity_poly.pdbx_strand_id
1 'polypeptide(L)'
;MFYTSGTTGRPKGVRSSASKAVMPVEMLELMGGSMAQMLGIPNTGRTFVCGPLYHSAQWAFSFLVLMTGSQIVTRHRFDAAESLALIDAHQITNVHLVPTQFSRFLKLDAAVKQSFKGDSLKVVWHGAAPCPPMVKRQMIDWWGPVINEYYGSTEGSIVTTASA
;
A
#
# COMPACT_ATOMS: atom_id res chain seq x y z
N MET A 1 5.73 3.65 18.03
CA MET A 1 6.15 2.25 18.27
C MET A 1 5.12 1.34 17.64
N PHE A 2 5.54 0.42 16.79
CA PHE A 2 4.67 -0.60 16.21
C PHE A 2 4.85 -1.92 16.96
N TYR A 3 3.79 -2.72 17.03
CA TYR A 3 3.82 -4.04 17.62
C TYR A 3 3.70 -5.11 16.55
N THR A 4 4.54 -6.13 16.63
CA THR A 4 4.47 -7.33 15.79
C THR A 4 4.04 -8.52 16.64
N SER A 5 3.39 -9.52 16.02
CA SER A 5 2.94 -10.73 16.73
C SER A 5 4.10 -11.54 17.34
N GLY A 6 5.32 -11.31 16.87
CA GLY A 6 6.49 -12.07 17.28
C GLY A 6 6.42 -13.55 16.89
N THR A 7 7.55 -14.15 16.58
CA THR A 7 7.65 -15.58 16.24
C THR A 7 7.45 -16.52 17.43
N THR A 8 7.55 -15.97 18.64
CA THR A 8 7.46 -16.73 19.91
C THR A 8 6.12 -16.57 20.64
N GLY A 9 5.10 -16.01 19.95
CA GLY A 9 3.76 -15.85 20.50
C GLY A 9 3.54 -14.65 21.45
N ARG A 10 4.58 -13.91 21.80
CA ARG A 10 4.43 -12.66 22.56
C ARG A 10 4.64 -11.45 21.64
N PRO A 11 3.72 -10.47 21.62
CA PRO A 11 3.88 -9.25 20.84
C PRO A 11 5.19 -8.53 21.19
N LYS A 12 5.91 -8.09 20.18
CA LYS A 12 7.15 -7.32 20.33
C LYS A 12 6.95 -5.91 19.83
N GLY A 13 7.37 -4.91 20.63
CA GLY A 13 7.37 -3.51 20.23
C GLY A 13 8.62 -3.19 19.41
N VAL A 14 8.43 -2.72 18.20
CA VAL A 14 9.51 -2.23 17.33
C VAL A 14 9.70 -0.75 17.59
N ARG A 15 10.91 -0.37 17.96
CA ARG A 15 11.29 1.00 18.26
C ARG A 15 12.35 1.47 17.27
N SER A 16 12.04 2.50 16.49
CA SER A 16 13.03 3.10 15.62
C SER A 16 14.09 3.86 16.42
N SER A 17 15.35 3.68 16.09
CA SER A 17 16.45 4.48 16.64
C SER A 17 16.33 5.96 16.28
N ALA A 18 15.77 6.25 15.11
CA ALA A 18 15.50 7.62 14.64
C ALA A 18 14.44 8.35 15.50
N SER A 19 13.63 7.65 16.29
CA SER A 19 12.61 8.26 17.15
C SER A 19 13.18 9.10 18.31
N LYS A 20 14.49 9.10 18.50
CA LYS A 20 15.18 9.93 19.49
C LYS A 20 15.69 11.26 18.94
N ALA A 21 15.74 11.41 17.62
CA ALA A 21 16.18 12.64 16.98
C ALA A 21 14.98 13.59 16.81
N VAL A 22 15.14 14.83 17.26
CA VAL A 22 14.24 15.91 16.87
C VAL A 22 14.62 16.28 15.45
N MET A 23 13.75 15.95 14.50
CA MET A 23 13.99 16.19 13.09
C MET A 23 13.17 17.41 12.64
N PRO A 24 13.78 18.40 11.96
CA PRO A 24 13.03 19.51 11.36
C PRO A 24 11.96 18.99 10.38
N VAL A 25 10.83 19.68 10.30
CA VAL A 25 9.72 19.28 9.43
C VAL A 25 10.14 19.22 7.97
N GLU A 26 10.99 20.15 7.55
CA GLU A 26 11.54 20.24 6.20
C GLU A 26 12.35 18.99 5.82
N MET A 27 13.07 18.42 6.78
CA MET A 27 13.83 17.18 6.55
C MET A 27 12.90 15.96 6.46
N LEU A 28 11.82 15.93 7.21
CA LEU A 28 10.78 14.89 7.10
C LEU A 28 10.11 14.96 5.72
N GLU A 29 9.79 16.16 5.25
CA GLU A 29 9.20 16.39 3.94
C GLU A 29 10.14 15.91 2.82
N LEU A 30 11.40 16.29 2.87
CA LEU A 30 12.42 15.84 1.91
C LEU A 30 12.56 14.31 1.89
N MET A 31 12.63 13.68 3.06
CA MET A 31 12.74 12.22 3.17
C MET A 31 11.46 11.52 2.67
N GLY A 32 10.30 12.03 3.04
CA GLY A 32 9.02 11.50 2.57
C GLY A 32 8.87 11.62 1.06
N GLY A 33 9.21 12.77 0.50
CA GLY A 33 9.19 13.00 -0.95
C GLY A 33 10.15 12.09 -1.71
N SER A 34 11.39 11.93 -1.24
CA SER A 34 12.38 11.03 -1.85
C SER A 34 11.91 9.57 -1.82
N MET A 35 11.31 9.15 -0.72
CA MET A 35 10.80 7.78 -0.58
C MET A 35 9.56 7.53 -1.45
N ALA A 36 8.65 8.50 -1.52
CA ALA A 36 7.50 8.43 -2.41
C ALA A 36 7.94 8.34 -3.88
N GLN A 37 8.94 9.14 -4.28
CA GLN A 37 9.52 9.08 -5.61
C GLN A 37 10.16 7.72 -5.91
N MET A 38 10.93 7.17 -4.98
CA MET A 38 11.54 5.84 -5.12
C MET A 38 10.48 4.74 -5.30
N LEU A 39 9.34 4.88 -4.65
CA LEU A 39 8.21 3.94 -4.76
C LEU A 39 7.27 4.27 -5.94
N GLY A 40 7.59 5.23 -6.79
CA GLY A 40 6.76 5.63 -7.91
C GLY A 40 5.39 6.20 -7.50
N ILE A 41 5.26 6.68 -6.27
CA ILE A 41 4.04 7.29 -5.77
C ILE A 41 3.95 8.72 -6.31
N PRO A 42 2.89 9.08 -7.05
CA PRO A 42 2.76 10.41 -7.63
C PRO A 42 2.65 11.50 -6.55
N ASN A 43 3.39 12.59 -6.73
CA ASN A 43 3.16 13.81 -5.95
C ASN A 43 1.76 14.36 -6.27
N THR A 44 1.06 14.89 -5.27
CA THR A 44 -0.31 15.41 -5.42
C THR A 44 -1.34 14.39 -5.93
N GLY A 45 -1.04 13.10 -5.81
CA GLY A 45 -1.94 12.01 -6.17
C GLY A 45 -3.04 11.77 -5.13
N ARG A 46 -3.79 10.69 -5.35
CA ARG A 46 -4.82 10.19 -4.43
C ARG A 46 -4.51 8.76 -4.03
N THR A 47 -4.30 8.56 -2.75
CA THR A 47 -3.98 7.24 -2.17
C THR A 47 -5.20 6.63 -1.53
N PHE A 48 -5.49 5.38 -1.88
CA PHE A 48 -6.52 4.62 -1.17
C PHE A 48 -5.89 3.83 -0.03
N VAL A 49 -6.32 4.12 1.20
CA VAL A 49 -5.90 3.42 2.41
C VAL A 49 -7.02 2.47 2.82
N CYS A 50 -6.85 1.20 2.48
CA CYS A 50 -7.87 0.17 2.65
C CYS A 50 -7.55 -0.87 3.74
N GLY A 51 -6.49 -0.66 4.48
CA GLY A 51 -6.10 -1.50 5.62
C GLY A 51 -5.97 -0.72 6.92
N PRO A 52 -5.86 -1.42 8.06
CA PRO A 52 -5.78 -0.78 9.36
C PRO A 52 -4.46 0.00 9.53
N LEU A 53 -4.55 1.24 10.00
CA LEU A 53 -3.38 2.12 10.21
C LEU A 53 -2.43 1.67 11.33
N TYR A 54 -2.84 0.70 12.15
CA TYR A 54 -1.92 0.09 13.12
C TYR A 54 -0.90 -0.87 12.48
N HIS A 55 -1.11 -1.28 11.23
CA HIS A 55 -0.09 -1.99 10.46
C HIS A 55 0.91 -1.01 9.87
N SER A 56 2.20 -1.27 10.08
CA SER A 56 3.30 -0.39 9.69
C SER A 56 3.28 -0.02 8.19
N ALA A 57 2.92 -0.97 7.33
CA ALA A 57 2.83 -0.71 5.89
C ALA A 57 1.71 0.29 5.56
N GLN A 58 0.50 0.09 6.07
CA GLN A 58 -0.62 1.01 5.82
C GLN A 58 -0.32 2.41 6.37
N TRP A 59 0.27 2.47 7.57
CA TRP A 59 0.72 3.74 8.16
C TRP A 59 1.78 4.42 7.28
N ALA A 60 2.82 3.68 6.87
CA ALA A 60 3.91 4.24 6.06
C ALA A 60 3.41 4.77 4.71
N PHE A 61 2.63 3.95 3.98
CA PHE A 61 2.07 4.36 2.69
C PHE A 61 1.05 5.50 2.80
N SER A 62 0.38 5.69 3.93
CA SER A 62 -0.46 6.87 4.15
C SER A 62 0.37 8.10 4.53
N PHE A 63 1.33 7.95 5.43
CA PHE A 63 2.15 9.06 5.92
C PHE A 63 3.04 9.65 4.82
N LEU A 64 3.71 8.80 4.04
CA LEU A 64 4.54 9.22 2.91
C LEU A 64 3.78 10.10 1.91
N VAL A 65 2.55 9.73 1.60
CA VAL A 65 1.76 10.48 0.61
C VAL A 65 1.25 11.80 1.14
N LEU A 66 0.96 11.90 2.43
CA LEU A 66 0.60 13.19 3.05
C LEU A 66 1.77 14.18 2.98
N MET A 67 2.99 13.69 3.14
CA MET A 67 4.20 14.53 3.04
C MET A 67 4.50 15.02 1.63
N THR A 68 3.89 14.43 0.61
CA THR A 68 3.99 14.89 -0.79
C THR A 68 2.82 15.77 -1.22
N GLY A 69 1.95 16.18 -0.29
CA GLY A 69 0.74 16.95 -0.60
C GLY A 69 -0.37 16.13 -1.26
N SER A 70 -0.27 14.80 -1.23
CA SER A 70 -1.28 13.90 -1.77
C SER A 70 -2.51 13.78 -0.87
N GLN A 71 -3.63 13.42 -1.47
CA GLN A 71 -4.88 13.18 -0.75
C GLN A 71 -4.97 11.72 -0.32
N ILE A 72 -5.65 11.48 0.81
CA ILE A 72 -5.98 10.13 1.25
C ILE A 72 -7.48 9.94 1.15
N VAL A 73 -7.88 8.84 0.51
CA VAL A 73 -9.21 8.27 0.56
C VAL A 73 -9.15 7.04 1.46
N THR A 74 -9.95 7.01 2.49
CA THR A 74 -9.96 5.89 3.45
C THR A 74 -11.36 5.34 3.63
N ARG A 75 -11.40 4.12 4.11
CA ARG A 75 -12.62 3.41 4.41
C ARG A 75 -12.54 2.70 5.76
N HIS A 76 -13.67 2.62 6.44
CA HIS A 76 -13.76 1.96 7.75
C HIS A 76 -13.41 0.46 7.69
N ARG A 77 -13.78 -0.22 6.60
CA ARG A 77 -13.60 -1.67 6.46
C ARG A 77 -13.34 -2.03 5.01
N PHE A 78 -12.42 -2.97 4.76
CA PHE A 78 -12.18 -3.46 3.41
C PHE A 78 -13.39 -4.27 2.89
N ASP A 79 -13.88 -3.85 1.75
CA ASP A 79 -14.81 -4.59 0.91
C ASP A 79 -14.27 -4.56 -0.53
N ALA A 80 -14.25 -5.71 -1.21
CA ALA A 80 -13.60 -5.80 -2.51
C ALA A 80 -14.36 -5.03 -3.60
N ALA A 81 -15.68 -5.21 -3.71
CA ALA A 81 -16.47 -4.56 -4.75
C ALA A 81 -16.49 -3.04 -4.57
N GLU A 82 -16.72 -2.59 -3.34
CA GLU A 82 -16.74 -1.17 -3.02
C GLU A 82 -15.35 -0.53 -3.14
N SER A 83 -14.27 -1.28 -2.89
CA SER A 83 -12.91 -0.77 -3.12
C SER A 83 -12.65 -0.46 -4.59
N LEU A 84 -13.11 -1.31 -5.52
CA LEU A 84 -13.01 -1.03 -6.96
C LEU A 84 -13.81 0.22 -7.34
N ALA A 85 -15.04 0.34 -6.84
CA ALA A 85 -15.87 1.51 -7.09
C ALA A 85 -15.24 2.81 -6.56
N LEU A 86 -14.63 2.78 -5.37
CA LEU A 86 -13.91 3.92 -4.80
C LEU A 86 -12.66 4.30 -5.59
N ILE A 87 -11.91 3.31 -6.09
CA ILE A 87 -10.74 3.55 -6.94
C ILE A 87 -11.15 4.36 -8.17
N ASP A 88 -12.19 3.93 -8.87
CA ASP A 88 -12.67 4.62 -10.07
C ASP A 88 -13.33 5.98 -9.74
N ALA A 89 -14.22 6.04 -8.75
CA ALA A 89 -14.96 7.24 -8.40
C ALA A 89 -14.04 8.38 -7.90
N HIS A 90 -13.02 8.04 -7.13
CA HIS A 90 -12.08 9.02 -6.59
C HIS A 90 -10.80 9.18 -7.42
N GLN A 91 -10.70 8.50 -8.56
CA GLN A 91 -9.52 8.55 -9.43
C GLN A 91 -8.22 8.29 -8.63
N ILE A 92 -8.22 7.18 -7.90
CA ILE A 92 -7.10 6.77 -7.06
C ILE A 92 -5.86 6.51 -7.92
N THR A 93 -4.73 7.06 -7.53
CA THR A 93 -3.46 6.91 -8.25
C THR A 93 -2.58 5.81 -7.69
N ASN A 94 -2.71 5.52 -6.40
CA ASN A 94 -1.91 4.49 -5.76
C ASN A 94 -2.62 3.85 -4.56
N VAL A 95 -2.28 2.59 -4.33
CA VAL A 95 -2.82 1.81 -3.21
C VAL A 95 -1.80 0.79 -2.73
N HIS A 96 -1.79 0.53 -1.42
CA HIS A 96 -1.08 -0.60 -0.84
C HIS A 96 -2.07 -1.71 -0.48
N LEU A 97 -1.81 -2.91 -0.97
CA LEU A 97 -2.65 -4.09 -0.82
C LEU A 97 -1.87 -5.27 -0.21
N VAL A 98 -2.59 -6.29 0.19
CA VAL A 98 -1.99 -7.57 0.60
C VAL A 98 -2.56 -8.70 -0.25
N PRO A 99 -1.85 -9.85 -0.38
CA PRO A 99 -2.27 -10.94 -1.29
C PRO A 99 -3.67 -11.49 -1.03
N THR A 100 -4.15 -11.44 0.21
CA THR A 100 -5.54 -11.83 0.54
C THR A 100 -6.58 -10.89 -0.07
N GLN A 101 -6.26 -9.60 -0.22
CA GLN A 101 -7.13 -8.64 -0.90
C GLN A 101 -7.16 -8.90 -2.40
N PHE A 102 -6.04 -9.24 -3.03
CA PHE A 102 -6.00 -9.71 -4.42
C PHE A 102 -6.91 -10.90 -4.64
N SER A 103 -6.79 -11.92 -3.79
CA SER A 103 -7.65 -13.10 -3.87
C SER A 103 -9.15 -12.77 -3.71
N ARG A 104 -9.50 -11.75 -2.93
CA ARG A 104 -10.89 -11.29 -2.79
C ARG A 104 -11.37 -10.53 -4.03
N PHE A 105 -10.55 -9.71 -4.65
CA PHE A 105 -10.86 -9.06 -5.92
C PHE A 105 -11.11 -10.08 -7.05
N LEU A 106 -10.24 -11.07 -7.16
CA LEU A 106 -10.36 -12.10 -8.21
C LEU A 106 -11.62 -12.99 -8.06
N LYS A 107 -12.15 -13.11 -6.84
CA LYS A 107 -13.38 -13.86 -6.55
C LYS A 107 -14.68 -13.08 -6.77
N LEU A 108 -14.60 -11.81 -7.12
CA LEU A 108 -15.78 -11.02 -7.45
C LEU A 108 -16.46 -11.53 -8.72
N ASP A 109 -17.75 -11.27 -8.81
CA ASP A 109 -18.55 -11.59 -10.00
C ASP A 109 -17.97 -10.93 -11.26
N ALA A 110 -18.13 -11.62 -12.40
CA ALA A 110 -17.59 -11.15 -13.66
C ALA A 110 -18.08 -9.75 -14.03
N ALA A 111 -19.35 -9.45 -13.80
CA ALA A 111 -19.94 -8.13 -14.06
C ALA A 111 -19.25 -7.02 -13.27
N VAL A 112 -18.96 -7.25 -11.98
CA VAL A 112 -18.25 -6.29 -11.14
C VAL A 112 -16.82 -6.08 -11.61
N LYS A 113 -16.12 -7.16 -11.98
CA LYS A 113 -14.76 -7.06 -12.52
C LYS A 113 -14.70 -6.32 -13.85
N GLN A 114 -15.68 -6.53 -14.73
CA GLN A 114 -15.77 -5.86 -16.04
C GLN A 114 -16.13 -4.38 -15.93
N SER A 115 -16.85 -3.96 -14.88
CA SER A 115 -17.18 -2.55 -14.66
C SER A 115 -16.01 -1.71 -14.17
N PHE A 116 -14.99 -2.35 -13.59
CA PHE A 116 -13.81 -1.65 -13.08
C PHE A 116 -12.89 -1.20 -14.23
N LYS A 117 -12.54 0.07 -14.23
CA LYS A 117 -11.66 0.69 -15.23
C LYS A 117 -10.20 0.75 -14.79
N GLY A 118 -9.95 1.24 -13.59
CA GLY A 118 -8.61 1.36 -13.02
C GLY A 118 -7.66 2.35 -13.73
N ASP A 119 -8.17 3.15 -14.67
CA ASP A 119 -7.37 4.02 -15.55
C ASP A 119 -6.49 5.03 -14.80
N SER A 120 -6.89 5.40 -13.60
CA SER A 120 -6.17 6.36 -12.77
C SER A 120 -4.99 5.74 -12.02
N LEU A 121 -4.94 4.41 -11.86
CA LEU A 121 -3.89 3.74 -11.11
C LEU A 121 -2.53 3.90 -11.80
N LYS A 122 -1.55 4.36 -11.06
CA LYS A 122 -0.16 4.51 -11.51
C LYS A 122 0.76 3.48 -10.84
N VAL A 123 0.51 3.18 -9.58
CA VAL A 123 1.28 2.18 -8.84
C VAL A 123 0.43 1.49 -7.78
N VAL A 124 0.56 0.19 -7.73
CA VAL A 124 -0.06 -0.68 -6.71
C VAL A 124 1.04 -1.48 -6.04
N TRP A 125 1.26 -1.24 -4.78
CA TRP A 125 2.23 -1.99 -3.99
C TRP A 125 1.55 -3.11 -3.23
N HIS A 126 2.17 -4.28 -3.20
CA HIS A 126 1.77 -5.34 -2.30
C HIS A 126 2.95 -5.96 -1.57
N GLY A 127 2.67 -6.52 -0.42
CA GLY A 127 3.67 -7.16 0.44
C GLY A 127 3.04 -7.74 1.70
N ALA A 128 3.79 -7.81 2.77
CA ALA A 128 3.42 -8.33 4.08
C ALA A 128 3.14 -9.85 4.14
N ALA A 129 3.02 -10.53 3.01
CA ALA A 129 2.87 -11.97 2.92
C ALA A 129 3.31 -12.46 1.52
N PRO A 130 3.71 -13.72 1.37
CA PRO A 130 3.96 -14.30 0.06
C PRO A 130 2.70 -14.24 -0.81
N CYS A 131 2.87 -13.79 -2.06
CA CYS A 131 1.78 -13.78 -3.04
C CYS A 131 1.87 -15.02 -3.92
N PRO A 132 0.82 -15.85 -4.00
CA PRO A 132 0.83 -16.98 -4.94
C PRO A 132 1.04 -16.49 -6.38
N PRO A 133 1.96 -17.10 -7.16
CA PRO A 133 2.29 -16.62 -8.51
C PRO A 133 1.07 -16.49 -9.43
N MET A 134 0.12 -17.43 -9.34
CA MET A 134 -1.12 -17.38 -10.12
C MET A 134 -2.00 -16.18 -9.76
N VAL A 135 -2.10 -15.84 -8.47
CA VAL A 135 -2.87 -14.66 -8.02
C VAL A 135 -2.22 -13.38 -8.54
N LYS A 136 -0.90 -13.28 -8.41
CA LYS A 136 -0.16 -12.11 -8.93
C LYS A 136 -0.33 -11.98 -10.44
N ARG A 137 -0.18 -13.08 -11.20
CA ARG A 137 -0.35 -13.11 -12.65
C ARG A 137 -1.74 -12.61 -13.06
N GLN A 138 -2.80 -13.18 -12.47
CA GLN A 138 -4.17 -12.77 -12.77
C GLN A 138 -4.45 -11.30 -12.44
N MET A 139 -3.84 -10.76 -11.40
CA MET A 139 -3.97 -9.33 -11.08
C MET A 139 -3.23 -8.45 -12.09
N ILE A 140 -2.04 -8.86 -12.54
CA ILE A 140 -1.29 -8.14 -13.59
C ILE A 140 -2.07 -8.20 -14.92
N ASP A 141 -2.61 -9.35 -15.28
CA ASP A 141 -3.41 -9.51 -16.50
C ASP A 141 -4.67 -8.61 -16.49
N TRP A 142 -5.22 -8.35 -15.30
CA TRP A 142 -6.43 -7.53 -15.16
C TRP A 142 -6.14 -6.04 -14.94
N TRP A 143 -5.22 -5.70 -14.04
CA TRP A 143 -4.94 -4.30 -13.66
C TRP A 143 -3.78 -3.69 -14.46
N GLY A 144 -3.04 -4.50 -15.20
CA GLY A 144 -1.89 -4.07 -15.99
C GLY A 144 -0.59 -4.03 -15.17
N PRO A 145 0.49 -3.48 -15.77
CA PRO A 145 1.85 -3.48 -15.20
C PRO A 145 2.05 -2.43 -14.10
N VAL A 146 1.00 -2.10 -13.37
CA VAL A 146 1.06 -1.16 -12.22
C VAL A 146 1.36 -1.87 -10.90
N ILE A 147 1.38 -3.21 -10.88
CA ILE A 147 1.52 -4.02 -9.68
C ILE A 147 2.98 -4.26 -9.36
N ASN A 148 3.39 -3.82 -8.19
CA ASN A 148 4.74 -3.96 -7.67
C ASN A 148 4.71 -4.72 -6.35
N GLU A 149 5.75 -5.50 -6.09
CA GLU A 149 5.92 -6.25 -4.86
C GLU A 149 7.12 -5.74 -4.07
N TYR A 150 6.99 -5.74 -2.77
CA TYR A 150 8.14 -5.54 -1.89
C TYR A 150 8.25 -6.67 -0.87
N TYR A 151 9.47 -6.97 -0.49
CA TYR A 151 9.78 -7.77 0.69
C TYR A 151 10.38 -6.86 1.75
N GLY A 152 9.87 -6.98 2.97
CA GLY A 152 10.32 -6.16 4.08
C GLY A 152 9.71 -6.58 5.41
N SER A 153 10.13 -5.93 6.47
CA SER A 153 9.63 -6.16 7.82
C SER A 153 9.41 -4.83 8.56
N THR A 154 8.68 -4.90 9.67
CA THR A 154 8.48 -3.72 10.52
C THR A 154 9.81 -3.24 11.12
N GLU A 155 10.77 -4.14 11.32
CA GLU A 155 12.10 -3.86 11.86
C GLU A 155 13.08 -3.32 10.82
N GLY A 156 13.06 -3.90 9.62
CA GLY A 156 14.05 -3.66 8.56
C GLY A 156 13.56 -2.79 7.41
N SER A 157 12.31 -2.28 7.47
CA SER A 157 11.72 -1.53 6.36
C SER A 157 11.64 -2.37 5.06
N ILE A 158 11.67 -1.74 3.90
CA ILE A 158 11.69 -2.41 2.59
C ILE A 158 13.13 -2.86 2.29
N VAL A 159 13.30 -4.15 2.00
CA VAL A 159 14.60 -4.77 1.72
C VAL A 159 14.81 -4.96 0.21
N THR A 160 13.80 -5.44 -0.49
CA THR A 160 13.83 -5.61 -1.94
C THR A 160 12.49 -5.26 -2.57
N THR A 161 12.52 -4.92 -3.85
CA THR A 161 11.32 -4.65 -4.66
C THR A 161 11.40 -5.37 -5.99
N ALA A 162 10.22 -5.71 -6.55
CA ALA A 162 10.08 -6.26 -7.88
C ALA A 162 8.88 -5.58 -8.57
N SER A 163 9.09 -5.10 -9.80
CA SER A 163 8.03 -4.61 -10.68
C SER A 163 7.39 -5.75 -11.48
N ALA A 164 6.22 -5.48 -12.03
CA ALA A 164 5.55 -6.38 -12.98
C ALA A 164 6.34 -6.53 -14.28
#